data_8acf798258581b70bf4465f753ed4110
#
_entry.id   8acf798258581b70bf4465f753ed4110
#
_cell.length_a   1.000
_cell.length_b   1.000
_cell.length_c   1.000
_cell.angle_alpha   90.00
_cell.angle_beta   90.00
_cell.angle_gamma   90.00
#
_symmetry.space_group_name_H-M   'P 1'
#
loop_
_entity.id
_entity.type
_entity.pdbx_description
1 polymer ?
#
loop_
_entity_poly.entity_id
_entity_poly.type
_entity_poly.pdbx_seq_one_letter_code
_entity_poly.pdbx_strand_id
1 'polypeptide(L)'
;MLNFNDVTPDATSGEFELIPNNTVARVTLQLEGGDIEIPEFGRGNFFKASQGGSKAKWMQLVFTIVGGNYNARKVWHKLFVDGDKMSDRNQPIAKEIGLRTMRSIIESSRNIKPDDTSPNAQQLRNLNGIEDLNGMELCIKIGIEKGTNGYADRNKMIVPLTPADSSFITGQQSPTQQQATTQPTQQSSSQNGNVPDWAK
;
A
#
# COMPACT_ATOMS: atom_id res chain seq x y z
N MET A 1 -20.75 36.17 14.70
CA MET A 1 -20.05 35.35 15.72
C MET A 1 -20.49 33.90 15.47
N LEU A 2 -19.56 33.00 15.24
CA LEU A 2 -19.89 31.56 15.12
C LEU A 2 -20.07 30.99 16.51
N ASN A 3 -21.15 30.24 16.75
CA ASN A 3 -21.45 29.59 18.01
C ASN A 3 -21.40 28.06 17.81
N PHE A 4 -20.57 27.39 18.62
CA PHE A 4 -20.38 25.94 18.56
C PHE A 4 -20.89 25.23 19.84
N ASN A 5 -21.62 25.95 20.72
CA ASN A 5 -22.09 25.37 21.98
C ASN A 5 -23.09 24.23 21.82
N ASP A 6 -23.82 24.21 20.69
CA ASP A 6 -24.82 23.20 20.38
C ASP A 6 -24.25 22.07 19.49
N VAL A 7 -22.96 22.12 19.18
CA VAL A 7 -22.28 21.05 18.42
C VAL A 7 -21.79 20.01 19.41
N THR A 8 -22.40 18.84 19.38
CA THR A 8 -21.86 17.69 20.10
C THR A 8 -20.49 17.36 19.50
N PRO A 9 -19.40 17.36 20.29
CA PRO A 9 -18.12 16.90 19.79
C PRO A 9 -18.31 15.48 19.26
N ASP A 10 -17.75 15.17 18.08
CA ASP A 10 -17.73 13.79 17.61
C ASP A 10 -17.19 12.90 18.71
N ALA A 11 -18.09 12.09 19.26
CA ALA A 11 -17.75 11.16 20.31
C ALA A 11 -16.70 10.21 19.74
N THR A 12 -15.51 10.34 20.30
CA THR A 12 -14.41 9.41 20.14
C THR A 12 -13.87 9.30 18.72
N SER A 13 -12.66 9.78 18.52
CA SER A 13 -11.70 9.10 17.67
C SER A 13 -11.61 7.64 18.16
N GLY A 14 -12.53 6.79 17.70
CA GLY A 14 -12.41 5.36 17.91
C GLY A 14 -11.01 5.00 17.46
N GLU A 15 -10.23 4.34 18.31
CA GLU A 15 -8.98 3.71 17.90
C GLU A 15 -9.35 2.79 16.73
N PHE A 16 -9.14 3.26 15.51
CA PHE A 16 -9.35 2.43 14.34
C PHE A 16 -8.35 1.29 14.43
N GLU A 17 -8.85 0.09 14.64
CA GLU A 17 -8.02 -1.10 14.60
C GLU A 17 -7.17 -1.08 13.33
N LEU A 18 -5.86 -1.25 13.48
CA LEU A 18 -4.96 -1.27 12.34
C LEU A 18 -5.31 -2.44 11.42
N ILE A 19 -5.25 -2.20 10.12
CA ILE A 19 -5.32 -3.28 9.14
C ILE A 19 -4.13 -4.20 9.38
N PRO A 20 -4.32 -5.52 9.50
CA PRO A 20 -3.25 -6.47 9.79
C PRO A 20 -2.09 -6.36 8.79
N ASN A 21 -0.89 -6.57 9.29
CA ASN A 21 0.31 -6.55 8.46
C ASN A 21 0.23 -7.61 7.34
N ASN A 22 0.72 -7.27 6.15
CA ASN A 22 0.65 -8.09 4.93
C ASN A 22 -0.76 -8.30 4.34
N THR A 23 -1.76 -7.53 4.77
CA THR A 23 -3.06 -7.55 4.11
C THR A 23 -2.94 -7.12 2.65
N VAL A 24 -3.51 -7.91 1.77
CA VAL A 24 -3.64 -7.58 0.34
C VAL A 24 -5.01 -6.99 0.09
N ALA A 25 -5.06 -5.86 -0.61
CA ALA A 25 -6.31 -5.17 -0.91
C ALA A 25 -6.30 -4.55 -2.30
N ARG A 26 -7.48 -4.51 -2.93
CA ARG A 26 -7.73 -3.62 -4.06
C ARG A 26 -7.98 -2.21 -3.53
N VAL A 27 -7.47 -1.24 -4.23
CA VAL A 27 -7.57 0.17 -3.83
C VAL A 27 -7.77 1.05 -5.05
N THR A 28 -8.38 2.22 -4.82
CA THR A 28 -8.35 3.33 -5.76
C THR A 28 -7.30 4.34 -5.29
N LEU A 29 -6.42 4.75 -6.18
CA LEU A 29 -5.37 5.74 -5.90
C LEU A 29 -5.89 7.16 -6.13
N GLN A 30 -5.51 8.05 -5.23
CA GLN A 30 -5.70 9.49 -5.36
C GLN A 30 -4.40 10.21 -4.99
N LEU A 31 -4.00 11.19 -5.78
CA LEU A 31 -2.90 12.09 -5.42
C LEU A 31 -3.45 13.21 -4.54
N GLU A 32 -2.82 13.41 -3.40
CA GLU A 32 -3.06 14.60 -2.58
C GLU A 32 -2.29 15.78 -3.17
N GLY A 33 -2.93 16.95 -3.21
CA GLY A 33 -2.28 18.17 -3.71
C GLY A 33 -0.98 18.50 -2.94
N GLY A 34 -0.03 19.04 -3.65
CA GLY A 34 1.26 19.49 -3.14
C GLY A 34 1.48 20.98 -3.37
N ASP A 35 2.71 21.43 -3.12
CA ASP A 35 3.08 22.84 -3.17
C ASP A 35 3.95 23.18 -4.38
N ILE A 36 4.54 22.16 -5.02
CA ILE A 36 5.48 22.34 -6.13
C ILE A 36 5.16 21.47 -7.33
N GLU A 37 5.50 21.96 -8.50
CA GLU A 37 5.53 21.23 -9.76
C GLU A 37 6.93 20.71 -10.02
N ILE A 38 7.03 19.49 -10.56
CA ILE A 38 8.29 18.95 -11.10
C ILE A 38 8.04 18.65 -12.58
N PRO A 39 8.55 19.47 -13.52
CA PRO A 39 8.20 19.41 -14.93
C PRO A 39 8.42 18.06 -15.61
N GLU A 40 9.40 17.28 -15.15
CA GLU A 40 9.67 15.94 -15.70
C GLU A 40 8.54 14.91 -15.43
N PHE A 41 7.65 15.18 -14.46
CA PHE A 41 6.50 14.35 -14.13
C PHE A 41 5.18 14.89 -14.69
N GLY A 42 5.20 15.97 -15.45
CA GLY A 42 4.00 16.61 -15.98
C GLY A 42 3.65 17.92 -15.28
N ARG A 43 2.44 18.40 -15.50
CA ARG A 43 1.94 19.66 -14.95
C ARG A 43 1.18 19.42 -13.65
N GLY A 44 1.19 20.45 -12.80
CA GLY A 44 0.41 20.49 -11.57
C GLY A 44 1.24 20.29 -10.30
N ASN A 45 0.72 20.86 -9.21
CA ASN A 45 1.38 20.88 -7.91
C ASN A 45 1.01 19.61 -7.12
N PHE A 46 1.65 18.49 -7.42
CA PHE A 46 1.45 17.21 -6.73
C PHE A 46 2.60 16.84 -5.78
N PHE A 47 3.66 17.64 -5.76
CA PHE A 47 4.85 17.33 -4.98
C PHE A 47 4.99 18.27 -3.78
N LYS A 48 5.59 17.75 -2.72
CA LYS A 48 5.99 18.49 -1.51
C LYS A 48 7.50 18.42 -1.39
N ALA A 49 8.13 19.48 -0.86
CA ALA A 49 9.55 19.53 -0.59
C ALA A 49 9.82 19.62 0.91
N SER A 50 10.96 19.07 1.33
CA SER A 50 11.44 19.25 2.71
C SER A 50 11.81 20.71 2.95
N GLN A 51 11.40 21.23 4.12
CA GLN A 51 11.73 22.60 4.55
C GLN A 51 13.04 22.67 5.35
N GLY A 52 13.62 21.53 5.72
CA GLY A 52 14.78 21.43 6.62
C GLY A 52 16.15 21.33 5.95
N GLY A 53 16.32 21.84 4.71
CA GLY A 53 17.61 21.79 3.99
C GLY A 53 17.90 20.48 3.27
N SER A 54 17.10 19.43 3.46
CA SER A 54 17.16 18.20 2.66
C SER A 54 16.58 18.44 1.27
N LYS A 55 17.14 17.78 0.24
CA LYS A 55 16.63 17.79 -1.13
C LYS A 55 15.41 16.87 -1.33
N ALA A 56 14.89 16.29 -0.27
CA ALA A 56 13.80 15.34 -0.36
C ALA A 56 12.54 15.97 -0.95
N LYS A 57 12.02 15.34 -2.01
CA LYS A 57 10.72 15.66 -2.61
C LYS A 57 9.90 14.40 -2.69
N TRP A 58 8.59 14.52 -2.46
CA TRP A 58 7.67 13.38 -2.46
C TRP A 58 6.29 13.75 -2.94
N MET A 59 5.54 12.75 -3.39
CA MET A 59 4.09 12.81 -3.54
C MET A 59 3.41 12.14 -2.35
N GLN A 60 2.26 12.66 -1.95
CA GLN A 60 1.38 12.00 -1.01
C GLN A 60 0.34 11.19 -1.79
N LEU A 61 0.42 9.87 -1.70
CA LEU A 61 -0.54 8.94 -2.27
C LEU A 61 -1.59 8.59 -1.22
N VAL A 62 -2.85 8.57 -1.61
CA VAL A 62 -3.98 8.15 -0.79
C VAL A 62 -4.64 6.96 -1.48
N PHE A 63 -4.61 5.81 -0.84
CA PHE A 63 -5.24 4.58 -1.31
C PHE A 63 -6.55 4.37 -0.55
N THR A 64 -7.66 4.33 -1.26
CA THR A 64 -8.97 3.99 -0.68
C THR A 64 -9.27 2.52 -0.99
N ILE A 65 -9.47 1.71 0.03
CA ILE A 65 -9.73 0.27 -0.12
C ILE A 65 -11.12 0.06 -0.73
N VAL A 66 -11.19 -0.84 -1.70
CA VAL A 66 -12.41 -1.21 -2.42
C VAL A 66 -12.81 -2.64 -2.02
N GLY A 67 -13.94 -2.75 -1.34
CA GLY A 67 -14.50 -4.03 -0.91
C GLY A 67 -13.87 -4.65 0.35
N GLY A 68 -14.43 -5.77 0.79
CA GLY A 68 -13.99 -6.49 1.97
C GLY A 68 -14.21 -5.78 3.30
N ASN A 69 -13.62 -6.33 4.36
CA ASN A 69 -13.82 -5.85 5.74
C ASN A 69 -13.27 -4.44 5.99
N TYR A 70 -12.36 -3.96 5.15
CA TYR A 70 -11.71 -2.65 5.28
C TYR A 70 -12.18 -1.66 4.21
N ASN A 71 -13.33 -1.93 3.58
CA ASN A 71 -13.89 -1.08 2.53
C ASN A 71 -13.96 0.39 2.97
N ALA A 72 -13.64 1.30 2.03
CA ALA A 72 -13.59 2.75 2.21
C ALA A 72 -12.51 3.25 3.19
N ARG A 73 -11.73 2.39 3.83
CA ARG A 73 -10.59 2.83 4.65
C ARG A 73 -9.48 3.38 3.76
N LYS A 74 -8.83 4.42 4.26
CA LYS A 74 -7.72 5.09 3.55
C LYS A 74 -6.38 4.67 4.13
N VAL A 75 -5.41 4.49 3.24
CA VAL A 75 -4.00 4.23 3.57
C VAL A 75 -3.15 5.29 2.87
N TRP A 76 -2.36 6.01 3.64
CA TRP A 76 -1.48 7.07 3.14
C TRP A 76 -0.06 6.55 2.92
N HIS A 77 0.56 7.00 1.85
CA HIS A 77 1.95 6.63 1.54
C HIS A 77 2.70 7.82 0.94
N LYS A 78 3.90 8.09 1.47
CA LYS A 78 4.81 9.08 0.88
C LYS A 78 5.68 8.40 -0.16
N LEU A 79 5.56 8.80 -1.41
CA LEU A 79 6.39 8.31 -2.49
C LEU A 79 7.47 9.36 -2.79
N PHE A 80 8.69 9.09 -2.36
CA PHE A 80 9.82 9.98 -2.59
C PHE A 80 10.29 9.90 -4.05
N VAL A 81 10.56 11.06 -4.65
CA VAL A 81 11.03 11.20 -6.04
C VAL A 81 12.36 11.95 -6.15
N ASP A 82 12.86 12.49 -5.04
CA ASP A 82 14.18 13.15 -4.95
C ASP A 82 14.70 13.05 -3.52
N GLY A 83 16.02 13.20 -3.33
CA GLY A 83 16.64 13.14 -2.00
C GLY A 83 18.15 13.28 -2.06
N ASP A 84 18.78 13.35 -0.89
CA ASP A 84 20.23 13.64 -0.75
C ASP A 84 21.13 12.43 -1.06
N LYS A 85 20.63 11.22 -0.84
CA LYS A 85 21.42 10.00 -1.04
C LYS A 85 21.50 9.64 -2.52
N MET A 86 22.72 9.49 -3.02
CA MET A 86 23.01 9.15 -4.41
C MET A 86 23.32 7.65 -4.55
N SER A 87 22.88 7.06 -5.67
CA SER A 87 23.26 5.72 -6.09
C SER A 87 24.60 5.75 -6.85
N ASP A 88 25.17 4.57 -7.12
CA ASP A 88 26.38 4.41 -7.95
C ASP A 88 26.23 4.95 -9.39
N ARG A 89 24.98 5.16 -9.82
CA ARG A 89 24.65 5.75 -11.12
C ARG A 89 24.54 7.27 -11.09
N ASN A 90 24.97 7.91 -9.99
CA ASN A 90 24.86 9.34 -9.76
C ASN A 90 23.41 9.87 -9.88
N GLN A 91 22.43 9.08 -9.44
CA GLN A 91 21.02 9.43 -9.35
C GLN A 91 20.55 9.37 -7.89
N PRO A 92 19.62 10.24 -7.46
CA PRO A 92 19.02 10.09 -6.13
C PRO A 92 18.38 8.71 -5.96
N ILE A 93 18.78 7.98 -4.92
CA ILE A 93 18.21 6.65 -4.62
C ILE A 93 16.69 6.74 -4.47
N ALA A 94 16.20 7.81 -3.85
CA ALA A 94 14.78 8.07 -3.69
C ALA A 94 14.05 8.14 -5.04
N LYS A 95 14.65 8.77 -6.05
CA LYS A 95 14.12 8.85 -7.41
C LYS A 95 14.03 7.46 -8.06
N GLU A 96 15.10 6.67 -7.98
CA GLU A 96 15.10 5.32 -8.55
C GLU A 96 14.01 4.43 -7.91
N ILE A 97 13.86 4.47 -6.58
CA ILE A 97 12.82 3.73 -5.87
C ILE A 97 11.44 4.24 -6.26
N GLY A 98 11.25 5.57 -6.29
CA GLY A 98 9.99 6.20 -6.66
C GLY A 98 9.53 5.81 -8.06
N LEU A 99 10.41 5.88 -9.06
CA LEU A 99 10.11 5.48 -10.43
C LEU A 99 9.74 3.99 -10.56
N ARG A 100 10.44 3.10 -9.84
CA ARG A 100 10.10 1.67 -9.80
C ARG A 100 8.71 1.45 -9.18
N THR A 101 8.42 2.15 -8.09
CA THR A 101 7.11 2.05 -7.43
C THR A 101 5.99 2.57 -8.34
N MET A 102 6.18 3.70 -9.03
CA MET A 102 5.22 4.22 -10.01
C MET A 102 4.99 3.23 -11.15
N ARG A 103 6.06 2.63 -11.69
CA ARG A 103 5.93 1.58 -12.69
C ARG A 103 5.08 0.41 -12.20
N SER A 104 5.33 -0.07 -10.98
CA SER A 104 4.53 -1.16 -10.40
C SER A 104 3.07 -0.76 -10.17
N ILE A 105 2.77 0.49 -9.83
CA ILE A 105 1.40 1.02 -9.74
C ILE A 105 0.71 0.93 -11.09
N ILE A 106 1.36 1.39 -12.16
CA ILE A 106 0.84 1.35 -13.54
C ILE A 106 0.63 -0.10 -14.00
N GLU A 107 1.61 -0.98 -13.77
CA GLU A 107 1.55 -2.40 -14.14
C GLU A 107 0.43 -3.12 -13.39
N SER A 108 0.27 -2.84 -12.10
CA SER A 108 -0.84 -3.34 -11.28
C SER A 108 -2.19 -2.91 -11.82
N SER A 109 -2.34 -1.60 -12.07
CA SER A 109 -3.61 -1.02 -12.53
C SER A 109 -4.01 -1.49 -13.92
N ARG A 110 -3.05 -1.64 -14.82
CA ARG A 110 -3.26 -2.01 -16.22
C ARG A 110 -3.10 -3.50 -16.51
N ASN A 111 -2.93 -4.31 -15.44
CA ASN A 111 -2.75 -5.76 -15.51
C ASN A 111 -1.59 -6.18 -16.45
N ILE A 112 -0.46 -5.48 -16.36
CA ILE A 112 0.73 -5.71 -17.16
C ILE A 112 1.74 -6.52 -16.34
N LYS A 113 2.24 -7.64 -16.89
CA LYS A 113 3.35 -8.37 -16.27
C LYS A 113 4.64 -7.54 -16.34
N PRO A 114 5.46 -7.49 -15.29
CA PRO A 114 6.70 -6.69 -15.27
C PRO A 114 7.70 -7.08 -16.37
N ASP A 115 7.71 -8.34 -16.78
CA ASP A 115 8.58 -8.91 -17.83
C ASP A 115 8.00 -8.79 -19.24
N ASP A 116 6.75 -8.32 -19.41
CA ASP A 116 6.16 -8.08 -20.71
C ASP A 116 6.82 -6.87 -21.41
N THR A 117 7.57 -7.13 -22.45
CA THR A 117 8.27 -6.13 -23.28
C THR A 117 7.59 -5.87 -24.63
N SER A 118 6.38 -6.38 -24.82
CA SER A 118 5.62 -6.15 -26.05
C SER A 118 5.37 -4.66 -26.32
N PRO A 119 5.23 -4.23 -27.59
CA PRO A 119 4.93 -2.83 -27.92
C PRO A 119 3.66 -2.31 -27.20
N ASN A 120 2.65 -3.16 -27.08
CA ASN A 120 1.42 -2.83 -26.36
C ASN A 120 1.68 -2.58 -24.86
N ALA A 121 2.44 -3.45 -24.20
CA ALA A 121 2.79 -3.27 -22.79
C ALA A 121 3.64 -2.02 -22.57
N GLN A 122 4.56 -1.71 -23.49
CA GLN A 122 5.35 -0.47 -23.45
C GLN A 122 4.45 0.77 -23.59
N GLN A 123 3.51 0.76 -24.52
CA GLN A 123 2.55 1.86 -24.68
C GLN A 123 1.67 2.04 -23.46
N LEU A 124 1.20 0.94 -22.88
CA LEU A 124 0.38 0.93 -21.68
C LEU A 124 1.13 1.41 -20.42
N ARG A 125 2.45 1.47 -20.40
CA ARG A 125 3.24 2.04 -19.30
C ARG A 125 3.41 3.54 -19.40
N ASN A 126 3.06 4.15 -20.51
CA ASN A 126 3.17 5.59 -20.70
C ASN A 126 2.02 6.33 -20.03
N LEU A 127 2.34 7.44 -19.38
CA LEU A 127 1.39 8.42 -18.84
C LEU A 127 1.60 9.74 -19.60
N ASN A 128 0.55 10.55 -19.74
CA ASN A 128 0.69 11.91 -20.25
C ASN A 128 1.23 12.86 -19.19
N GLY A 129 0.94 12.57 -17.92
CA GLY A 129 1.44 13.25 -16.75
C GLY A 129 1.13 12.46 -15.49
N ILE A 130 1.65 12.92 -14.37
CA ILE A 130 1.48 12.22 -13.08
C ILE A 130 0.01 12.19 -12.63
N GLU A 131 -0.79 13.15 -13.06
CA GLU A 131 -2.23 13.23 -12.81
C GLU A 131 -3.00 12.01 -13.30
N ASP A 132 -2.49 11.31 -14.32
CA ASP A 132 -3.09 10.07 -14.85
C ASP A 132 -3.13 8.94 -13.80
N LEU A 133 -2.39 9.07 -12.71
CA LEU A 133 -2.46 8.12 -11.59
C LEU A 133 -3.76 8.25 -10.78
N ASN A 134 -4.44 9.42 -10.84
CA ASN A 134 -5.69 9.60 -10.10
C ASN A 134 -6.80 8.68 -10.65
N GLY A 135 -7.47 8.01 -9.74
CA GLY A 135 -8.55 7.09 -10.07
C GLY A 135 -8.07 5.71 -10.52
N MET A 136 -6.76 5.47 -10.62
CA MET A 136 -6.27 4.12 -10.92
C MET A 136 -6.68 3.14 -9.83
N GLU A 137 -7.27 2.02 -10.25
CA GLU A 137 -7.50 0.88 -9.38
C GLU A 137 -6.32 -0.08 -9.49
N LEU A 138 -5.81 -0.52 -8.35
CA LEU A 138 -4.66 -1.42 -8.28
C LEU A 138 -4.72 -2.34 -7.07
N CYS A 139 -3.82 -3.30 -7.01
CA CYS A 139 -3.64 -4.20 -5.88
C CYS A 139 -2.41 -3.79 -5.07
N ILE A 140 -2.56 -3.64 -3.76
CA ILE A 140 -1.44 -3.30 -2.87
C ILE A 140 -1.34 -4.28 -1.69
N LYS A 141 -0.12 -4.41 -1.18
CA LYS A 141 0.13 -5.03 0.12
C LYS A 141 0.24 -3.92 1.17
N ILE A 142 -0.56 -4.04 2.23
CA ILE A 142 -0.63 -3.08 3.34
C ILE A 142 0.20 -3.61 4.50
N GLY A 143 0.91 -2.72 5.17
CA GLY A 143 1.66 -3.02 6.38
C GLY A 143 1.39 -2.03 7.50
N ILE A 144 2.09 -2.26 8.60
CA ILE A 144 2.07 -1.39 9.77
C ILE A 144 3.43 -0.72 9.90
N GLU A 145 3.46 0.59 9.89
CA GLU A 145 4.62 1.40 10.22
C GLU A 145 4.56 1.74 11.71
N LYS A 146 5.61 1.40 12.43
CA LYS A 146 5.72 1.72 13.84
C LYS A 146 5.85 3.22 14.05
N GLY A 147 5.04 3.75 14.95
CA GLY A 147 5.16 5.13 15.37
C GLY A 147 6.49 5.38 16.10
N THR A 148 7.03 6.56 15.93
CA THR A 148 8.24 7.03 16.60
C THR A 148 7.95 8.36 17.30
N ASN A 149 8.71 8.70 18.32
CA ASN A 149 8.57 9.99 19.03
C ASN A 149 7.15 10.27 19.57
N GLY A 150 6.46 9.23 20.07
CA GLY A 150 5.11 9.37 20.64
C GLY A 150 3.96 9.33 19.62
N TYR A 151 4.25 9.17 18.35
CA TYR A 151 3.22 8.94 17.34
C TYR A 151 2.72 7.49 17.37
N ALA A 152 1.42 7.30 17.14
CA ALA A 152 0.82 5.98 17.02
C ALA A 152 1.29 5.23 15.77
N ASP A 153 1.19 3.90 15.81
CA ASP A 153 1.37 3.03 14.65
C ASP A 153 0.34 3.38 13.57
N ARG A 154 0.69 3.20 12.31
CA ARG A 154 -0.19 3.49 11.19
C ARG A 154 -0.07 2.47 10.06
N ASN A 155 -1.14 2.32 9.29
CA ASN A 155 -1.08 1.55 8.06
C ASN A 155 -0.32 2.33 6.97
N LYS A 156 0.47 1.60 6.18
CA LYS A 156 1.12 2.10 4.97
C LYS A 156 1.10 1.07 3.86
N MET A 157 1.26 1.50 2.63
CA MET A 157 1.57 0.59 1.52
C MET A 157 2.99 0.05 1.70
N ILE A 158 3.15 -1.27 1.64
CA ILE A 158 4.46 -1.93 1.55
C ILE A 158 4.94 -1.91 0.10
N VAL A 159 4.10 -2.42 -0.82
CA VAL A 159 4.42 -2.56 -2.24
C VAL A 159 3.12 -2.64 -3.05
N PRO A 160 3.07 -2.05 -4.26
CA PRO A 160 2.06 -2.41 -5.25
C PRO A 160 2.32 -3.84 -5.72
N LEU A 161 1.27 -4.65 -5.86
CA LEU A 161 1.35 -5.99 -6.41
C LEU A 161 1.05 -5.96 -7.91
N THR A 162 1.80 -6.74 -8.67
CA THR A 162 1.65 -6.88 -10.12
C THR A 162 1.13 -8.27 -10.49
N PRO A 163 0.73 -8.53 -11.74
CA PRO A 163 0.28 -9.85 -12.17
C PRO A 163 1.33 -10.97 -12.03
N ALA A 164 2.58 -10.65 -11.73
CA ALA A 164 3.62 -11.63 -11.43
C ALA A 164 3.57 -12.12 -9.97
N ASP A 165 2.89 -11.39 -9.09
CA ASP A 165 2.80 -11.72 -7.67
C ASP A 165 1.68 -12.75 -7.43
N SER A 166 1.98 -13.82 -6.70
CA SER A 166 1.01 -14.90 -6.41
C SER A 166 -0.21 -14.44 -5.62
N SER A 167 -0.11 -13.32 -4.91
CA SER A 167 -1.20 -12.70 -4.14
C SER A 167 -1.91 -11.57 -4.89
N PHE A 168 -1.60 -11.36 -6.17
CA PHE A 168 -2.27 -10.35 -6.99
C PHE A 168 -3.75 -10.70 -7.19
N ILE A 169 -4.63 -9.73 -6.95
CA ILE A 169 -6.07 -9.90 -7.09
C ILE A 169 -6.54 -9.22 -8.37
N THR A 170 -6.99 -10.02 -9.34
CA THR A 170 -7.62 -9.54 -10.58
C THR A 170 -9.13 -9.45 -10.39
N GLY A 171 -9.74 -8.32 -10.78
CA GLY A 171 -11.20 -8.20 -10.82
C GLY A 171 -11.89 -8.22 -9.45
N GLN A 172 -13.19 -8.50 -9.41
CA GLN A 172 -14.09 -8.39 -8.26
C GLN A 172 -13.93 -9.50 -7.19
N GLN A 173 -12.74 -9.98 -6.92
CA GLN A 173 -12.54 -10.90 -5.79
C GLN A 173 -12.38 -10.09 -4.49
N SER A 174 -13.32 -10.30 -3.57
CA SER A 174 -13.19 -9.78 -2.20
C SER A 174 -11.89 -10.29 -1.56
N PRO A 175 -11.22 -9.47 -0.72
CA PRO A 175 -10.00 -9.89 -0.04
C PRO A 175 -10.30 -11.10 0.84
N THR A 176 -9.77 -12.24 0.45
CA THR A 176 -9.77 -13.45 1.27
C THR A 176 -8.73 -13.24 2.37
N GLN A 177 -9.16 -13.25 3.62
CA GLN A 177 -8.23 -13.36 4.74
C GLN A 177 -7.41 -14.65 4.56
N GLN A 178 -6.13 -14.51 4.28
CA GLN A 178 -5.19 -15.59 4.57
C GLN A 178 -5.11 -15.69 6.10
N GLN A 179 -5.95 -16.57 6.68
CA GLN A 179 -5.75 -17.02 8.05
C GLN A 179 -4.30 -17.49 8.19
N ALA A 180 -3.57 -16.87 9.10
CA ALA A 180 -2.33 -17.42 9.58
C ALA A 180 -2.65 -18.83 10.12
N THR A 181 -2.19 -19.85 9.43
CA THR A 181 -2.28 -21.23 9.85
C THR A 181 -1.37 -21.38 11.06
N THR A 182 -1.89 -21.17 12.25
CA THR A 182 -1.33 -21.68 13.48
C THR A 182 -1.47 -23.19 13.42
N GLN A 183 -0.40 -23.87 13.06
CA GLN A 183 -0.26 -25.30 13.13
C GLN A 183 -0.46 -25.73 14.60
N PRO A 184 -1.48 -26.53 14.94
CA PRO A 184 -1.55 -27.08 16.29
C PRO A 184 -0.44 -28.09 16.43
N THR A 185 0.46 -27.85 17.38
CA THR A 185 1.45 -28.82 17.86
C THR A 185 0.69 -30.02 18.40
N GLN A 186 0.70 -31.13 17.67
CA GLN A 186 0.22 -32.40 18.20
C GLN A 186 1.15 -32.84 19.30
N GLN A 187 0.72 -32.72 20.53
CA GLN A 187 1.27 -33.38 21.67
C GLN A 187 0.89 -34.87 21.58
N SER A 188 1.88 -35.71 21.27
CA SER A 188 1.75 -37.17 21.35
C SER A 188 1.64 -37.59 22.79
N SER A 189 0.46 -37.85 23.26
CA SER A 189 0.22 -38.62 24.48
C SER A 189 0.22 -40.11 24.14
N SER A 190 1.29 -40.80 24.52
CA SER A 190 1.34 -42.27 24.59
C SER A 190 0.35 -42.76 25.65
N GLN A 191 -0.76 -43.33 25.23
CA GLN A 191 -1.58 -44.17 26.10
C GLN A 191 -1.40 -45.62 25.75
N ASN A 192 -0.86 -46.37 26.75
CA ASN A 192 -0.82 -47.82 26.80
C ASN A 192 -2.26 -48.39 26.65
N GLY A 193 -2.47 -49.14 25.57
CA GLY A 193 -3.73 -49.83 25.36
C GLY A 193 -3.81 -51.11 26.15
N ASN A 194 -4.72 -51.18 27.10
CA ASN A 194 -5.22 -52.39 27.67
C ASN A 194 -6.18 -53.05 26.68
N VAL A 195 -5.89 -54.28 26.24
CA VAL A 195 -6.74 -55.08 25.37
C VAL A 195 -7.83 -55.72 26.25
N PRO A 196 -9.11 -55.59 25.92
CA PRO A 196 -10.20 -56.20 26.70
C PRO A 196 -10.23 -57.71 26.57
N ASP A 197 -10.60 -58.41 27.66
CA ASP A 197 -10.54 -59.85 27.89
C ASP A 197 -11.49 -60.71 27.04
N TRP A 198 -12.32 -60.12 26.17
CA TRP A 198 -13.22 -60.84 25.30
C TRP A 198 -12.60 -61.28 23.95
N ALA A 199 -11.37 -60.99 23.71
CA ALA A 199 -10.66 -61.31 22.47
C ALA A 199 -9.64 -62.46 22.61
N LYS A 200 -9.88 -63.35 23.56
CA LYS A 200 -9.13 -64.61 23.67
C LYS A 200 -10.00 -65.79 23.18
#